data_470221aca1c1c479af93d65eec46ee54
#
_entry.id   470221aca1c1c479af93d65eec46ee54
#
_cell.length_a   1.000
_cell.length_b   1.000
_cell.length_c   1.000
_cell.angle_alpha   90.00
_cell.angle_beta   90.00
_cell.angle_gamma   90.00
#
_symmetry.space_group_name_H-M   'P 1'
#
loop_
_entity.id
_entity.type
_entity.pdbx_description
1 polymer ?
#
loop_
_entity_poly.entity_id
_entity_poly.type
_entity_poly.pdbx_seq_one_letter_code
_entity_poly.pdbx_strand_id
1 'polypeptide(L)'
;MKRLVLLILLASAVSFAQQPGAAETAKAKILTRAEFDALLATPGRVLLIDVRRPTEIAMNGGFPVYLNIQAADLEKHLAEIPKDKPLILVSNHAHRAGIAADLLQSKGFKIAGAIGAQVYESEGGTLIKYAPEKPAANAEK
;
A
#
# COMPACT_ATOMS: atom_id res chain seq x y z
N MET A 1 43.17 29.09 -55.67
CA MET A 1 42.23 27.97 -55.51
C MET A 1 41.95 27.76 -53.99
N LYS A 2 40.83 28.27 -53.51
CA LYS A 2 40.47 28.13 -52.09
C LYS A 2 39.53 26.95 -51.98
N ARG A 3 39.95 25.84 -51.27
CA ARG A 3 39.12 24.68 -50.99
C ARG A 3 38.32 24.99 -49.75
N LEU A 4 37.00 25.08 -49.89
CA LEU A 4 36.02 25.20 -48.80
C LEU A 4 35.80 23.83 -48.25
N VAL A 5 36.23 23.58 -46.99
CA VAL A 5 35.95 22.36 -46.26
C VAL A 5 34.64 22.58 -45.51
N LEU A 6 33.59 21.89 -45.96
CA LEU A 6 32.28 21.90 -45.31
C LEU A 6 32.29 20.87 -44.15
N LEU A 7 32.34 21.38 -42.93
CA LEU A 7 32.19 20.54 -41.72
C LEU A 7 30.70 20.25 -41.49
N ILE A 8 30.30 19.01 -41.77
CA ILE A 8 28.98 18.52 -41.42
C ILE A 8 29.02 18.09 -39.94
N LEU A 9 28.38 18.87 -39.04
CA LEU A 9 28.11 18.47 -37.66
C LEU A 9 26.95 17.47 -37.66
N LEU A 10 27.26 16.20 -37.45
CA LEU A 10 26.22 15.19 -37.09
C LEU A 10 25.80 15.44 -35.65
N ALA A 11 24.64 16.03 -35.49
CA ALA A 11 23.97 16.04 -34.18
C ALA A 11 23.40 14.64 -33.86
N SER A 12 24.12 13.89 -33.05
CA SER A 12 23.63 12.65 -32.51
C SER A 12 22.55 12.96 -31.49
N ALA A 13 21.29 12.78 -31.88
CA ALA A 13 20.16 12.77 -30.91
C ALA A 13 20.29 11.55 -30.01
N VAL A 14 20.73 11.75 -28.77
CA VAL A 14 20.65 10.72 -27.73
C VAL A 14 19.19 10.59 -27.34
N SER A 15 18.52 9.59 -27.90
CA SER A 15 17.20 9.16 -27.39
C SER A 15 17.40 8.65 -25.98
N PHE A 16 16.95 9.42 -24.99
CA PHE A 16 16.75 8.95 -23.65
C PHE A 16 15.55 7.99 -23.69
N ALA A 17 15.83 6.71 -23.89
CA ALA A 17 14.85 5.67 -23.65
C ALA A 17 14.52 5.72 -22.15
N GLN A 18 13.30 6.15 -21.83
CA GLN A 18 12.72 6.02 -20.49
C GLN A 18 12.76 4.53 -20.13
N GLN A 19 13.69 4.16 -19.25
CA GLN A 19 13.66 2.85 -18.63
C GLN A 19 12.33 2.75 -17.86
N PRO A 20 11.57 1.65 -18.03
CA PRO A 20 10.44 1.40 -17.16
C PRO A 20 10.96 1.42 -15.72
N GLY A 21 10.41 2.31 -14.90
CA GLY A 21 10.86 2.55 -13.55
C GLY A 21 11.02 1.21 -12.83
N ALA A 22 12.19 1.01 -12.23
CA ALA A 22 12.41 -0.13 -11.37
C ALA A 22 11.25 -0.18 -10.36
N ALA A 23 10.56 -1.31 -10.27
CA ALA A 23 9.46 -1.47 -9.31
C ALA A 23 10.01 -1.11 -7.92
N GLU A 24 9.43 -0.08 -7.31
CA GLU A 24 9.88 0.43 -6.02
C GLU A 24 9.74 -0.70 -4.99
N THR A 25 10.88 -1.16 -4.48
CA THR A 25 10.91 -2.21 -3.48
C THR A 25 10.77 -1.56 -2.12
N ALA A 26 9.71 -1.92 -1.39
CA ALA A 26 9.49 -1.43 -0.04
C ALA A 26 10.63 -1.83 0.89
N LYS A 27 11.03 -0.90 1.77
CA LYS A 27 12.05 -1.10 2.82
C LYS A 27 11.41 -1.52 4.14
N ALA A 28 10.13 -1.19 4.33
CA ALA A 28 9.40 -1.54 5.54
C ALA A 28 9.37 -3.05 5.75
N LYS A 29 9.43 -3.46 7.02
CA LYS A 29 9.36 -4.86 7.40
C LYS A 29 8.01 -5.46 6.97
N ILE A 30 8.07 -6.54 6.20
CA ILE A 30 6.90 -7.37 5.93
C ILE A 30 6.75 -8.37 7.08
N LEU A 31 5.61 -8.33 7.74
CA LEU A 31 5.32 -9.16 8.88
C LEU A 31 4.90 -10.57 8.42
N THR A 32 5.41 -11.57 9.11
CA THR A 32 4.85 -12.91 9.06
C THR A 32 3.53 -12.95 9.82
N ARG A 33 2.71 -13.98 9.59
CA ARG A 33 1.49 -14.21 10.36
C ARG A 33 1.75 -14.22 11.87
N ALA A 34 2.77 -14.95 12.34
CA ALA A 34 3.07 -15.06 13.75
C ALA A 34 3.47 -13.72 14.39
N GLU A 35 4.25 -12.89 13.69
CA GLU A 35 4.61 -11.55 14.15
C GLU A 35 3.40 -10.63 14.22
N PHE A 36 2.53 -10.69 13.21
CA PHE A 36 1.30 -9.93 13.17
C PHE A 36 0.35 -10.32 14.32
N ASP A 37 0.11 -11.62 14.51
CA ASP A 37 -0.72 -12.14 15.60
C ASP A 37 -0.18 -11.72 16.98
N ALA A 38 1.15 -11.76 17.17
CA ALA A 38 1.80 -11.30 18.41
C ALA A 38 1.59 -9.80 18.68
N LEU A 39 1.62 -8.97 17.62
CA LEU A 39 1.36 -7.53 17.75
C LEU A 39 -0.10 -7.25 18.11
N LEU A 40 -1.04 -8.03 17.57
CA LEU A 40 -2.48 -7.89 17.86
C LEU A 40 -2.89 -8.48 19.20
N ALA A 41 -2.09 -9.33 19.81
CA ALA A 41 -2.40 -9.96 21.10
C ALA A 41 -2.62 -8.96 22.23
N THR A 42 -2.06 -7.74 22.11
CA THR A 42 -2.30 -6.66 23.08
C THR A 42 -3.20 -5.59 22.45
N PRO A 43 -4.48 -5.50 22.86
CA PRO A 43 -5.42 -4.52 22.33
C PRO A 43 -4.90 -3.08 22.48
N GLY A 44 -5.06 -2.29 21.42
CA GLY A 44 -4.67 -0.88 21.39
C GLY A 44 -3.16 -0.61 21.29
N ARG A 45 -2.33 -1.64 21.20
CA ARG A 45 -0.87 -1.48 21.04
C ARG A 45 -0.47 -0.95 19.68
N VAL A 46 -1.19 -1.35 18.64
CA VAL A 46 -0.96 -0.95 17.25
C VAL A 46 -2.24 -0.46 16.61
N LEU A 47 -2.12 0.30 15.52
CA LEU A 47 -3.24 0.70 14.68
C LEU A 47 -3.04 0.13 13.28
N LEU A 48 -4.08 -0.49 12.73
CA LEU A 48 -4.09 -0.99 11.37
C LEU A 48 -4.61 0.09 10.41
N ILE A 49 -3.86 0.31 9.32
CA ILE A 49 -4.31 1.14 8.20
C ILE A 49 -4.38 0.25 6.95
N ASP A 50 -5.60 0.01 6.48
CA ASP A 50 -5.82 -0.74 5.26
C ASP A 50 -5.81 0.23 4.06
N VAL A 51 -4.84 0.05 3.17
CA VAL A 51 -4.65 0.94 2.01
C VAL A 51 -5.33 0.44 0.74
N ARG A 52 -6.14 -0.61 0.87
CA ARG A 52 -6.96 -1.15 -0.23
C ARG A 52 -8.18 -0.30 -0.50
N ARG A 53 -8.73 -0.44 -1.69
CA ARG A 53 -10.05 0.10 -2.00
C ARG A 53 -11.13 -0.66 -1.20
N PRO A 54 -12.22 -0.01 -0.78
CA PRO A 54 -13.32 -0.68 -0.06
C PRO A 54 -13.85 -1.92 -0.78
N THR A 55 -13.91 -1.90 -2.11
CA THR A 55 -14.33 -3.05 -2.93
C THR A 55 -13.40 -4.25 -2.79
N GLU A 56 -12.09 -4.03 -2.67
CA GLU A 56 -11.10 -5.12 -2.46
C GLU A 56 -11.28 -5.75 -1.08
N ILE A 57 -11.56 -4.93 -0.06
CA ILE A 57 -11.83 -5.41 1.30
C ILE A 57 -13.13 -6.22 1.33
N ALA A 58 -14.18 -5.72 0.68
CA ALA A 58 -15.46 -6.41 0.59
C ALA A 58 -15.33 -7.79 -0.09
N MET A 59 -14.54 -7.86 -1.16
CA MET A 59 -14.36 -9.11 -1.92
C MET A 59 -13.44 -10.11 -1.21
N ASN A 60 -12.34 -9.64 -0.63
CA ASN A 60 -11.27 -10.49 -0.11
C ASN A 60 -11.34 -10.70 1.40
N GLY A 61 -12.17 -9.94 2.08
CA GLY A 61 -12.21 -9.89 3.54
C GLY A 61 -11.14 -8.97 4.14
N GLY A 62 -11.26 -8.70 5.42
CA GLY A 62 -10.38 -7.80 6.15
C GLY A 62 -10.27 -8.12 7.63
N PHE A 63 -9.55 -7.28 8.34
CA PHE A 63 -9.38 -7.38 9.78
C PHE A 63 -10.55 -6.68 10.52
N PRO A 64 -10.84 -7.06 11.77
CA PRO A 64 -12.03 -6.55 12.47
C PRO A 64 -11.97 -5.05 12.82
N VAL A 65 -10.77 -4.49 12.99
CA VAL A 65 -10.58 -3.08 13.37
C VAL A 65 -9.44 -2.48 12.56
N TYR A 66 -9.76 -1.47 11.77
CA TYR A 66 -8.79 -0.77 10.93
C TYR A 66 -9.29 0.62 10.53
N LEU A 67 -8.38 1.51 10.14
CA LEU A 67 -8.69 2.68 9.35
C LEU A 67 -8.53 2.33 7.87
N ASN A 68 -9.49 2.69 7.05
CA ASN A 68 -9.34 2.53 5.60
C ASN A 68 -8.97 3.88 4.97
N ILE A 69 -7.73 4.00 4.55
CA ILE A 69 -7.22 5.14 3.79
C ILE A 69 -6.53 4.57 2.56
N GLN A 70 -7.09 4.77 1.38
CA GLN A 70 -6.54 4.22 0.15
C GLN A 70 -5.13 4.75 -0.11
N ALA A 71 -4.25 3.90 -0.67
CA ALA A 71 -2.85 4.26 -0.91
C ALA A 71 -2.68 5.59 -1.67
N ALA A 72 -3.53 5.85 -2.67
CA ALA A 72 -3.49 7.07 -3.47
C ALA A 72 -3.87 8.35 -2.70
N ASP A 73 -4.60 8.20 -1.60
CA ASP A 73 -5.10 9.34 -0.80
C ASP A 73 -4.33 9.52 0.51
N LEU A 74 -3.39 8.65 0.82
CA LEU A 74 -2.71 8.58 2.10
C LEU A 74 -2.07 9.93 2.51
N GLU A 75 -1.40 10.61 1.59
CA GLU A 75 -0.77 11.92 1.87
C GLU A 75 -1.76 13.02 2.20
N LYS A 76 -3.00 12.93 1.71
CA LYS A 76 -4.07 13.90 1.99
C LYS A 76 -4.65 13.75 3.40
N HIS A 77 -4.48 12.57 4.00
CA HIS A 77 -5.08 12.19 5.29
C HIS A 77 -4.07 12.07 6.44
N LEU A 78 -2.84 12.56 6.27
CA LEU A 78 -1.80 12.43 7.30
C LEU A 78 -2.20 13.04 8.65
N ALA A 79 -3.00 14.11 8.65
CA ALA A 79 -3.47 14.76 9.87
C ALA A 79 -4.48 13.90 10.67
N GLU A 80 -5.11 12.92 10.03
CA GLU A 80 -6.10 12.03 10.64
C GLU A 80 -5.45 10.79 11.27
N ILE A 81 -4.18 10.54 10.96
CA ILE A 81 -3.45 9.36 11.44
C ILE A 81 -2.79 9.68 12.78
N PRO A 82 -3.08 8.92 13.85
CA PRO A 82 -2.44 9.07 15.14
C PRO A 82 -0.93 8.81 15.09
N LYS A 83 -0.14 9.65 15.75
CA LYS A 83 1.33 9.50 15.82
C LYS A 83 1.82 8.81 17.10
N ASP A 84 0.95 8.59 18.04
CA ASP A 84 1.27 8.00 19.35
C ASP A 84 1.42 6.48 19.30
N LYS A 85 0.85 5.83 18.29
CA LYS A 85 0.86 4.37 18.15
C LYS A 85 1.65 3.90 16.94
N PRO A 86 2.32 2.74 17.02
CA PRO A 86 2.90 2.08 15.85
C PRO A 86 1.80 1.64 14.87
N LEU A 87 2.07 1.81 13.59
CA LEU A 87 1.15 1.49 12.52
C LEU A 87 1.51 0.17 11.85
N ILE A 88 0.51 -0.61 11.49
CA ILE A 88 0.64 -1.74 10.57
C ILE A 88 -0.16 -1.40 9.31
N LEU A 89 0.49 -1.43 8.17
CA LEU A 89 -0.14 -1.17 6.88
C LEU A 89 -0.61 -2.49 6.26
N VAL A 90 -1.80 -2.47 5.66
CA VAL A 90 -2.43 -3.66 5.09
C VAL A 90 -2.72 -3.45 3.60
N SER A 91 -2.36 -4.43 2.78
CA SER A 91 -2.83 -4.56 1.40
C SER A 91 -3.11 -6.04 1.08
N ASN A 92 -3.43 -6.41 -0.16
CA ASN A 92 -3.71 -7.82 -0.45
C ASN A 92 -2.45 -8.70 -0.33
N HIS A 93 -1.32 -8.24 -0.91
CA HIS A 93 -0.06 -9.00 -0.99
C HIS A 93 1.13 -8.29 -0.34
N ALA A 94 0.90 -7.39 0.59
CA ALA A 94 1.89 -6.58 1.30
C ALA A 94 2.63 -5.51 0.47
N HIS A 95 2.74 -5.60 -0.84
CA HIS A 95 3.54 -4.67 -1.65
C HIS A 95 3.10 -3.20 -1.48
N ARG A 96 1.83 -2.88 -1.74
CA ARG A 96 1.29 -1.52 -1.56
C ARG A 96 1.39 -1.05 -0.11
N ALA A 97 1.17 -1.97 0.83
CA ALA A 97 1.30 -1.69 2.25
C ALA A 97 2.74 -1.34 2.63
N GLY A 98 3.73 -2.03 2.08
CA GLY A 98 5.15 -1.72 2.30
C GLY A 98 5.54 -0.33 1.80
N ILE A 99 5.14 0.03 0.58
CA ILE A 99 5.38 1.38 0.03
C ILE A 99 4.69 2.45 0.88
N ALA A 100 3.45 2.22 1.30
CA ALA A 100 2.71 3.13 2.18
C ALA A 100 3.39 3.26 3.55
N ALA A 101 3.94 2.19 4.09
CA ALA A 101 4.70 2.19 5.33
C ALA A 101 5.97 3.05 5.22
N ASP A 102 6.73 2.91 4.13
CA ASP A 102 7.92 3.72 3.86
C ASP A 102 7.56 5.21 3.76
N LEU A 103 6.48 5.54 3.07
CA LEU A 103 5.97 6.90 2.97
C LEU A 103 5.65 7.47 4.36
N LEU A 104 4.85 6.77 5.16
CA LEU A 104 4.48 7.23 6.50
C LEU A 104 5.69 7.33 7.43
N GLN A 105 6.65 6.41 7.34
CA GLN A 105 7.89 6.49 8.09
C GLN A 105 8.69 7.75 7.75
N SER A 106 8.75 8.12 6.47
CA SER A 106 9.40 9.36 6.01
C SER A 106 8.71 10.63 6.55
N LYS A 107 7.43 10.54 6.89
CA LYS A 107 6.61 11.61 7.49
C LYS A 107 6.62 11.60 9.03
N GLY A 108 7.45 10.76 9.64
CA GLY A 108 7.66 10.70 11.09
C GLY A 108 6.67 9.81 11.86
N PHE A 109 5.94 8.94 11.18
CA PHE A 109 5.09 7.94 11.85
C PHE A 109 5.93 6.74 12.30
N LYS A 110 5.49 6.11 13.38
CA LYS A 110 6.07 4.85 13.87
C LYS A 110 5.47 3.68 13.07
N ILE A 111 6.30 2.88 12.44
CA ILE A 111 5.86 1.74 11.64
C ILE A 111 6.26 0.44 12.34
N ALA A 112 5.28 -0.42 12.63
CA ALA A 112 5.51 -1.77 13.14
C ALA A 112 5.77 -2.76 11.99
N GLY A 113 5.18 -2.51 10.82
CA GLY A 113 5.38 -3.31 9.62
C GLY A 113 4.25 -3.20 8.62
N ALA A 114 4.30 -4.05 7.62
CA ALA A 114 3.27 -4.20 6.60
C ALA A 114 2.88 -5.67 6.45
N ILE A 115 1.63 -5.94 6.07
CA ILE A 115 1.13 -7.30 5.88
C ILE A 115 0.21 -7.39 4.66
N GLY A 116 0.20 -8.56 4.03
CA GLY A 116 -0.76 -8.93 3.00
C GLY A 116 -1.94 -9.69 3.60
N ALA A 117 -3.15 -9.18 3.45
CA ALA A 117 -4.33 -9.85 4.00
C ALA A 117 -4.55 -11.25 3.38
N GLN A 118 -4.37 -11.38 2.05
CA GLN A 118 -4.48 -12.68 1.39
C GLN A 118 -3.31 -13.61 1.73
N VAL A 119 -2.12 -13.08 1.95
CA VAL A 119 -0.96 -13.86 2.42
C VAL A 119 -1.23 -14.37 3.82
N TYR A 120 -1.70 -13.51 4.72
CA TYR A 120 -2.09 -13.89 6.09
C TYR A 120 -3.14 -15.03 6.09
N GLU A 121 -4.16 -14.93 5.24
CA GLU A 121 -5.19 -15.96 5.10
C GLU A 121 -4.61 -17.27 4.54
N SER A 122 -3.74 -17.20 3.53
CA SER A 122 -3.10 -18.39 2.96
C SER A 122 -2.18 -19.13 3.95
N GLU A 123 -1.64 -18.42 4.93
CA GLU A 123 -0.86 -18.99 6.03
C GLU A 123 -1.75 -19.52 7.18
N GLY A 124 -3.07 -19.57 6.98
CA GLY A 124 -4.04 -20.07 7.94
C GLY A 124 -4.57 -19.02 8.93
N GLY A 125 -4.36 -17.74 8.67
CA GLY A 125 -5.00 -16.65 9.38
C GLY A 125 -6.47 -16.52 9.00
N THR A 126 -7.26 -15.86 9.84
CA THR A 126 -8.70 -15.68 9.60
C THR A 126 -9.01 -14.22 9.29
N LEU A 127 -9.64 -13.98 8.15
CA LEU A 127 -10.21 -12.68 7.79
C LEU A 127 -11.72 -12.68 7.99
N ILE A 128 -12.26 -11.51 8.34
CA ILE A 128 -13.70 -11.30 8.32
C ILE A 128 -14.14 -11.17 6.86
N LYS A 129 -15.07 -12.04 6.45
CA LYS A 129 -15.69 -11.96 5.14
C LYS A 129 -16.95 -11.11 5.25
N TYR A 130 -17.02 -10.07 4.46
CA TYR A 130 -18.20 -9.22 4.40
C TYR A 130 -19.21 -9.89 3.47
N ALA A 131 -20.42 -10.14 3.97
CA ALA A 131 -21.51 -10.57 3.09
C ALA A 131 -21.81 -9.44 2.11
N PRO A 132 -22.05 -9.74 0.83
CA PRO A 132 -22.53 -8.72 -0.11
C PRO A 132 -23.82 -8.13 0.47
N GLU A 133 -23.88 -6.81 0.50
CA GLU A 133 -25.09 -6.11 0.92
C GLU A 133 -26.23 -6.59 0.00
N LYS A 134 -27.24 -7.23 0.62
CA LYS A 134 -28.41 -7.69 -0.14
C LYS A 134 -29.05 -6.44 -0.71
N PRO A 135 -29.26 -6.34 -2.05
CA PRO A 135 -29.94 -5.17 -2.61
C PRO A 135 -31.22 -4.95 -1.81
N ALA A 136 -31.42 -3.71 -1.34
CA ALA A 136 -32.66 -3.37 -0.68
C ALA A 136 -33.79 -3.77 -1.64
N ALA A 137 -34.64 -4.70 -1.22
CA ALA A 137 -35.82 -5.08 -1.99
C ALA A 137 -36.60 -3.79 -2.20
N ASN A 138 -36.65 -3.34 -3.47
CA ASN A 138 -37.44 -2.19 -3.86
C ASN A 138 -38.84 -2.40 -3.27
N ALA A 139 -39.21 -1.55 -2.32
CA ALA A 139 -40.57 -1.47 -1.88
C ALA A 139 -41.38 -0.92 -3.06
N GLU A 140 -41.83 -1.81 -3.92
CA GLU A 140 -42.94 -1.49 -4.81
C GLU A 140 -44.17 -1.27 -3.97
N LYS A 141 -44.65 -0.02 -3.97
CA LYS A 141 -46.00 0.35 -3.68
C LYS A 141 -46.53 1.16 -4.86
#